data_d1d11c08573e1c7c111c0a81ba15589a
#
_entry.id   d1d11c08573e1c7c111c0a81ba15589a
#
_cell.length_a   1.000
_cell.length_b   1.000
_cell.length_c   1.000
_cell.angle_alpha   90.00
_cell.angle_beta   90.00
_cell.angle_gamma   90.00
#
_symmetry.space_group_name_H-M   'P 1'
#
loop_
_entity.id
_entity.type
_entity.pdbx_description
1 polymer ?
#
loop_
_entity_poly.entity_id
_entity_poly.type
_entity_poly.pdbx_seq_one_letter_code
_entity_poly.pdbx_strand_id
1 'polypeptide(L)'
;MNITCKINNEHIFDLLSWDGSVFRGDPSLILETSDLTTVSEILKDLKVIEIFYDEQQVATYTQYNTYEGIEYLSNIFDDQRGKFVNVLKVKLGEKNLAEKVKELDKVVNKIIDIDSMTAEEYKKYLTDEFGARGQKEIFEGIDIELTDGTVARFTYNFEDQLNLLSALYTVMLVQDLTTLIPYHSHHNPCKLYLAADIVKIYMGLQGNSIQIQTRVNMLNNWIRSLNNKEEMLEIKYDSELPQSYQEQY
;
A
#
# COMPACT_ATOMS: atom_id res chain seq x y z
N MET A 1 7.96 10.02 -40.38
CA MET A 1 8.20 9.66 -38.98
C MET A 1 7.19 8.56 -38.66
N ASN A 2 7.65 7.36 -38.34
CA ASN A 2 6.76 6.23 -38.04
C ASN A 2 6.75 6.00 -36.53
N ILE A 3 5.55 5.94 -35.95
CA ILE A 3 5.38 5.63 -34.53
C ILE A 3 4.75 4.26 -34.44
N THR A 4 5.36 3.36 -33.71
CA THR A 4 4.83 2.03 -33.48
C THR A 4 4.78 1.72 -31.98
N CYS A 5 3.84 0.87 -31.58
CA CYS A 5 3.87 0.26 -30.26
C CYS A 5 4.03 -1.25 -30.37
N LYS A 6 4.72 -1.82 -29.39
CA LYS A 6 4.86 -3.26 -29.22
C LYS A 6 4.21 -3.65 -27.90
N ILE A 7 3.24 -4.53 -27.96
CA ILE A 7 2.48 -5.00 -26.79
C ILE A 7 2.96 -6.41 -26.44
N ASN A 8 3.28 -6.64 -25.18
CA ASN A 8 3.75 -7.92 -24.63
C ASN A 8 4.97 -8.52 -25.36
N ASN A 9 5.83 -7.68 -25.94
CA ASN A 9 7.01 -8.08 -26.72
C ASN A 9 6.72 -8.89 -28.00
N GLU A 10 5.46 -9.01 -28.42
CA GLU A 10 5.05 -9.88 -29.54
C GLU A 10 4.26 -9.13 -30.62
N HIS A 11 3.33 -8.25 -30.21
CA HIS A 11 2.35 -7.65 -31.12
C HIS A 11 2.73 -6.20 -31.44
N ILE A 12 2.97 -5.91 -32.73
CA ILE A 12 3.37 -4.58 -33.19
C ILE A 12 2.20 -3.93 -33.92
N PHE A 13 1.91 -2.68 -33.55
CA PHE A 13 0.88 -1.84 -34.20
C PHE A 13 1.48 -0.49 -34.58
N ASP A 14 1.05 0.02 -35.74
CA ASP A 14 1.28 1.42 -36.08
C ASP A 14 0.41 2.31 -35.19
N LEU A 15 0.98 3.41 -34.69
CA LEU A 15 0.28 4.40 -33.92
C LEU A 15 0.02 5.65 -34.73
N LEU A 16 -1.22 6.15 -34.71
CA LEU A 16 -1.53 7.49 -35.18
C LEU A 16 -1.07 8.55 -34.17
N SER A 17 -1.32 8.28 -32.90
CA SER A 17 -0.82 9.11 -31.81
C SER A 17 -0.77 8.32 -30.49
N TRP A 18 -0.03 8.88 -29.55
CA TRP A 18 0.12 8.33 -28.22
C TRP A 18 0.21 9.47 -27.20
N ASP A 19 -0.58 9.39 -26.15
CA ASP A 19 -0.50 10.25 -24.98
C ASP A 19 -0.11 9.40 -23.77
N GLY A 20 1.19 9.41 -23.46
CA GLY A 20 1.78 8.68 -22.32
C GLY A 20 2.00 9.53 -21.07
N SER A 21 1.44 10.71 -21.04
CA SER A 21 1.62 11.63 -19.92
C SER A 21 0.84 11.13 -18.70
N VAL A 22 1.56 10.47 -17.80
CA VAL A 22 1.07 10.05 -16.46
C VAL A 22 0.47 11.21 -15.65
N PHE A 23 0.78 12.44 -16.02
CA PHE A 23 0.34 13.67 -15.33
C PHE A 23 -0.95 14.29 -15.89
N ARG A 24 -1.51 13.78 -16.98
CA ARG A 24 -2.66 14.41 -17.67
C ARG A 24 -3.94 13.57 -17.75
N GLY A 25 -4.07 12.49 -16.95
CA GLY A 25 -5.40 11.89 -16.66
C GLY A 25 -5.73 10.76 -17.58
N ASP A 26 -5.89 10.50 -18.70
CA ASP A 26 -6.39 9.32 -19.42
C ASP A 26 -5.39 8.83 -20.50
N PRO A 27 -4.40 7.99 -20.12
CA PRO A 27 -3.44 7.47 -21.07
C PRO A 27 -4.16 6.65 -22.15
N SER A 28 -3.89 6.94 -23.41
CA SER A 28 -4.51 6.24 -24.53
C SER A 28 -3.53 5.98 -25.67
N LEU A 29 -3.73 4.84 -26.34
CA LEU A 29 -3.09 4.49 -27.59
C LEU A 29 -4.10 4.64 -28.72
N ILE A 30 -3.71 5.26 -29.84
CA ILE A 30 -4.52 5.30 -31.05
C ILE A 30 -3.85 4.40 -32.08
N LEU A 31 -4.32 3.15 -32.14
CA LEU A 31 -3.79 2.10 -33.00
C LEU A 31 -4.39 2.22 -34.40
N GLU A 32 -3.57 2.20 -35.46
CA GLU A 32 -4.03 2.17 -36.83
C GLU A 32 -4.44 0.74 -37.19
N THR A 33 -5.61 0.32 -36.74
CA THR A 33 -6.20 -0.97 -37.06
C THR A 33 -7.73 -0.90 -36.90
N SER A 34 -8.44 -1.79 -37.56
CA SER A 34 -9.88 -1.99 -37.39
C SER A 34 -10.22 -3.32 -36.72
N ASP A 35 -9.21 -4.13 -36.41
CA ASP A 35 -9.40 -5.46 -35.80
C ASP A 35 -9.57 -5.38 -34.29
N LEU A 36 -10.80 -5.01 -33.88
CA LEU A 36 -11.21 -4.92 -32.49
C LEU A 36 -11.05 -6.25 -31.75
N THR A 37 -11.30 -7.37 -32.43
CA THR A 37 -11.28 -8.71 -31.81
C THR A 37 -9.87 -9.07 -31.40
N THR A 38 -8.92 -8.99 -32.31
CA THR A 38 -7.51 -9.28 -32.04
C THR A 38 -6.94 -8.33 -30.98
N VAL A 39 -7.21 -7.03 -31.06
CA VAL A 39 -6.72 -6.06 -30.07
C VAL A 39 -7.31 -6.36 -28.69
N SER A 40 -8.60 -6.65 -28.58
CA SER A 40 -9.22 -6.96 -27.29
C SER A 40 -8.66 -8.24 -26.65
N GLU A 41 -8.34 -9.25 -27.44
CA GLU A 41 -7.70 -10.49 -26.94
C GLU A 41 -6.29 -10.23 -26.40
N ILE A 42 -5.47 -9.46 -27.12
CA ILE A 42 -4.11 -9.11 -26.72
C ILE A 42 -4.10 -8.29 -25.40
N LEU A 43 -5.06 -7.39 -25.24
CA LEU A 43 -5.16 -6.51 -24.08
C LEU A 43 -5.68 -7.21 -22.81
N LYS A 44 -6.27 -8.40 -22.91
CA LYS A 44 -6.70 -9.18 -21.73
C LYS A 44 -5.55 -9.57 -20.81
N ASP A 45 -4.35 -9.78 -21.38
CA ASP A 45 -3.14 -10.14 -20.63
C ASP A 45 -2.03 -9.08 -20.84
N LEU A 46 -2.38 -7.82 -20.67
CA LEU A 46 -1.46 -6.70 -20.88
C LEU A 46 -0.38 -6.67 -19.79
N LYS A 47 0.88 -6.73 -20.19
CA LYS A 47 2.06 -6.73 -19.30
C LYS A 47 3.00 -5.59 -19.56
N VAL A 48 3.27 -5.30 -20.82
CA VAL A 48 4.24 -4.28 -21.22
C VAL A 48 3.81 -3.63 -22.54
N ILE A 49 4.01 -2.32 -22.61
CA ILE A 49 3.84 -1.54 -23.83
C ILE A 49 5.16 -0.81 -24.08
N GLU A 50 5.75 -1.02 -25.24
CA GLU A 50 6.94 -0.33 -25.69
C GLU A 50 6.60 0.57 -26.88
N ILE A 51 7.07 1.80 -26.86
CA ILE A 51 6.85 2.80 -27.93
C ILE A 51 8.14 3.04 -28.68
N PHE A 52 8.06 3.05 -30.01
CA PHE A 52 9.19 3.26 -30.91
C PHE A 52 8.93 4.42 -31.85
N TYR A 53 9.95 5.24 -32.09
CA TYR A 53 10.02 6.22 -33.17
C TYR A 53 11.10 5.80 -34.14
N ASP A 54 10.73 5.57 -35.43
CA ASP A 54 11.63 5.15 -36.47
C ASP A 54 12.58 4.02 -36.00
N GLU A 55 12.03 2.95 -35.40
CA GLU A 55 12.73 1.78 -34.84
C GLU A 55 13.51 2.02 -33.54
N GLN A 56 13.62 3.26 -33.06
CA GLN A 56 14.25 3.56 -31.78
C GLN A 56 13.21 3.51 -30.63
N GLN A 57 13.46 2.68 -29.64
CA GLN A 57 12.61 2.62 -28.44
C GLN A 57 12.73 3.92 -27.63
N VAL A 58 11.60 4.57 -27.40
CA VAL A 58 11.52 5.86 -26.68
C VAL A 58 10.84 5.78 -25.34
N ALA A 59 9.97 4.77 -25.13
CA ALA A 59 9.28 4.57 -23.87
C ALA A 59 8.94 3.11 -23.63
N THR A 60 8.85 2.74 -22.34
CA THR A 60 8.34 1.44 -21.88
C THR A 60 7.40 1.66 -20.70
N TYR A 61 6.23 1.04 -20.76
CA TYR A 61 5.20 1.12 -19.72
C TYR A 61 4.87 -0.27 -19.22
N THR A 62 5.01 -0.49 -17.94
CA THR A 62 4.66 -1.72 -17.23
C THR A 62 3.56 -1.51 -16.19
N GLN A 63 3.21 -0.24 -15.92
CA GLN A 63 2.17 0.13 -14.98
C GLN A 63 0.75 -0.09 -15.50
N TYR A 64 0.55 0.02 -16.83
CA TYR A 64 -0.74 -0.24 -17.46
C TYR A 64 -0.89 -1.74 -17.70
N ASN A 65 -1.75 -2.38 -16.95
CA ASN A 65 -1.97 -3.82 -16.97
C ASN A 65 -3.42 -4.21 -17.23
N THR A 66 -4.23 -3.26 -17.65
CA THR A 66 -5.59 -3.43 -18.10
C THR A 66 -5.97 -2.32 -19.07
N TYR A 67 -7.13 -2.42 -19.67
CA TYR A 67 -7.72 -1.33 -20.44
C TYR A 67 -9.13 -1.04 -19.92
N GLU A 68 -9.53 0.24 -19.98
CA GLU A 68 -10.85 0.70 -19.52
C GLU A 68 -11.90 0.67 -20.65
N GLY A 69 -11.45 0.71 -21.89
CA GLY A 69 -12.34 0.66 -23.06
C GLY A 69 -11.58 0.75 -24.36
N ILE A 70 -12.25 0.32 -25.44
CA ILE A 70 -11.80 0.45 -26.81
C ILE A 70 -12.90 1.14 -27.60
N GLU A 71 -12.56 2.24 -28.27
CA GLU A 71 -13.44 3.01 -29.11
C GLU A 71 -12.99 2.90 -30.58
N TYR A 72 -13.90 2.51 -31.47
CA TYR A 72 -13.62 2.51 -32.92
C TYR A 72 -13.91 3.89 -33.50
N LEU A 73 -12.90 4.48 -34.13
CA LEU A 73 -12.99 5.76 -34.80
C LEU A 73 -12.73 5.56 -36.28
N SER A 74 -13.70 5.89 -37.11
CA SER A 74 -13.60 5.79 -38.59
C SER A 74 -13.32 7.14 -39.23
N ASN A 75 -12.64 7.11 -40.38
CA ASN A 75 -12.35 8.29 -41.19
C ASN A 75 -11.60 9.41 -40.43
N ILE A 76 -10.62 9.06 -39.60
CA ILE A 76 -9.74 10.02 -38.97
C ILE A 76 -8.70 10.48 -40.01
N PHE A 77 -8.56 11.78 -40.20
CA PHE A 77 -7.56 12.33 -41.10
C PHE A 77 -6.17 12.29 -40.46
N ASP A 78 -5.25 11.64 -41.11
CA ASP A 78 -3.83 11.62 -40.73
C ASP A 78 -3.10 12.75 -41.46
N ASP A 79 -2.83 13.83 -40.74
CA ASP A 79 -2.17 15.03 -41.30
C ASP A 79 -0.76 14.75 -41.81
N GLN A 80 -0.06 13.77 -41.23
CA GLN A 80 1.33 13.44 -41.61
C GLN A 80 1.38 12.68 -42.95
N ARG A 81 0.38 11.82 -43.22
CA ARG A 81 0.32 10.98 -44.40
C ARG A 81 -0.71 11.47 -45.42
N GLY A 82 -1.48 12.48 -45.09
CA GLY A 82 -2.50 13.08 -45.97
C GLY A 82 -3.60 12.11 -46.37
N LYS A 83 -3.97 11.14 -45.55
CA LYS A 83 -4.97 10.11 -45.80
C LYS A 83 -5.95 9.92 -44.66
N PHE A 84 -7.13 9.39 -44.96
CA PHE A 84 -8.08 8.96 -43.94
C PHE A 84 -7.74 7.54 -43.49
N VAL A 85 -7.78 7.29 -42.20
CA VAL A 85 -7.51 5.98 -41.58
C VAL A 85 -8.61 5.63 -40.58
N ASN A 86 -8.76 4.33 -40.31
CA ASN A 86 -9.59 3.82 -39.24
C ASN A 86 -8.69 3.42 -38.09
N VAL A 87 -9.09 3.77 -36.90
CA VAL A 87 -8.27 3.56 -35.70
C VAL A 87 -9.10 2.99 -34.55
N LEU A 88 -8.41 2.30 -33.64
CA LEU A 88 -8.93 1.94 -32.34
C LEU A 88 -8.25 2.82 -31.29
N LYS A 89 -9.05 3.58 -30.55
CA LYS A 89 -8.58 4.29 -29.36
C LYS A 89 -8.72 3.38 -28.16
N VAL A 90 -7.60 2.96 -27.61
CA VAL A 90 -7.51 2.12 -26.41
C VAL A 90 -7.23 3.02 -25.22
N LYS A 91 -8.16 3.07 -24.28
CA LYS A 91 -7.95 3.74 -23.00
C LYS A 91 -7.29 2.75 -22.05
N LEU A 92 -6.06 3.08 -21.61
CA LEU A 92 -5.27 2.26 -20.70
C LEU A 92 -5.70 2.50 -19.27
N GLY A 93 -5.60 1.46 -18.43
CA GLY A 93 -5.90 1.51 -17.02
C GLY A 93 -4.86 0.79 -16.18
N GLU A 94 -4.85 1.11 -14.92
CA GLU A 94 -4.12 0.36 -13.91
C GLU A 94 -5.10 -0.45 -13.08
N LYS A 95 -4.75 -1.70 -12.76
CA LYS A 95 -5.53 -2.46 -11.78
C LYS A 95 -5.60 -1.66 -10.49
N ASN A 96 -6.80 -1.50 -9.99
CA ASN A 96 -7.05 -0.84 -8.73
C ASN A 96 -6.20 -1.49 -7.63
N LEU A 97 -5.69 -0.68 -6.69
CA LEU A 97 -4.82 -1.12 -5.60
C LEU A 97 -5.44 -2.28 -4.79
N ALA A 98 -6.77 -2.26 -4.60
CA ALA A 98 -7.48 -3.33 -3.90
C ALA A 98 -7.48 -4.67 -4.68
N GLU A 99 -7.46 -4.65 -6.01
CA GLU A 99 -7.32 -5.85 -6.84
C GLU A 99 -5.89 -6.37 -6.84
N LYS A 100 -4.89 -5.46 -6.91
CA LYS A 100 -3.47 -5.82 -6.77
C LYS A 100 -3.20 -6.46 -5.39
N VAL A 101 -3.78 -5.91 -4.33
CA VAL A 101 -3.69 -6.48 -2.97
C VAL A 101 -4.35 -7.86 -2.91
N LYS A 102 -5.54 -8.05 -3.47
CA LYS A 102 -6.21 -9.37 -3.53
C LYS A 102 -5.42 -10.40 -4.33
N GLU A 103 -4.76 -10.00 -5.41
CA GLU A 103 -3.89 -10.90 -6.17
C GLU A 103 -2.62 -11.26 -5.38
N LEU A 104 -2.02 -10.28 -4.70
CA LEU A 104 -0.89 -10.50 -3.80
C LEU A 104 -1.29 -11.40 -2.63
N ASP A 105 -2.44 -11.20 -2.00
CA ASP A 105 -2.97 -12.07 -0.94
C ASP A 105 -3.14 -13.51 -1.43
N LYS A 106 -3.64 -13.72 -2.66
CA LYS A 106 -3.75 -15.06 -3.24
C LYS A 106 -2.38 -15.71 -3.47
N VAL A 107 -1.39 -14.93 -3.89
CA VAL A 107 -0.02 -15.40 -4.10
C VAL A 107 0.65 -15.71 -2.76
N VAL A 108 0.51 -14.83 -1.77
CA VAL A 108 1.04 -15.02 -0.42
C VAL A 108 0.39 -16.23 0.25
N ASN A 109 -0.93 -16.34 0.23
CA ASN A 109 -1.64 -17.49 0.80
C ASN A 109 -1.36 -18.83 0.09
N LYS A 110 -0.91 -18.78 -1.17
CA LYS A 110 -0.50 -19.99 -1.91
C LYS A 110 0.96 -20.38 -1.66
N ILE A 111 1.78 -19.42 -1.18
CA ILE A 111 3.21 -19.62 -0.93
C ILE A 111 3.49 -20.07 0.52
N ILE A 112 2.59 -19.74 1.48
CA ILE A 112 2.77 -20.12 2.88
C ILE A 112 2.21 -21.55 3.08
N ASP A 113 3.00 -22.53 2.67
CA ASP A 113 2.77 -23.92 3.05
C ASP A 113 3.47 -24.18 4.39
N ILE A 114 2.73 -23.93 5.47
CA ILE A 114 3.22 -24.14 6.83
C ILE A 114 3.71 -25.58 7.03
N ASP A 115 3.05 -26.56 6.42
CA ASP A 115 3.38 -27.98 6.61
C ASP A 115 4.76 -28.31 6.03
N SER A 116 5.18 -27.64 4.96
CA SER A 116 6.50 -27.84 4.35
C SER A 116 7.64 -27.08 5.04
N MET A 117 7.35 -26.12 5.93
CA MET A 117 8.36 -25.35 6.63
C MET A 117 9.14 -26.19 7.63
N THR A 118 10.45 -25.98 7.68
CA THR A 118 11.29 -26.43 8.79
C THR A 118 10.93 -25.67 10.09
N ALA A 119 11.35 -26.19 11.24
CA ALA A 119 11.13 -25.52 12.53
C ALA A 119 11.71 -24.09 12.55
N GLU A 120 12.90 -23.87 11.95
CA GLU A 120 13.54 -22.54 11.89
C GLU A 120 12.81 -21.56 10.95
N GLU A 121 12.32 -22.05 9.81
CA GLU A 121 11.51 -21.23 8.89
C GLU A 121 10.18 -20.84 9.53
N TYR A 122 9.53 -21.77 10.22
CA TYR A 122 8.28 -21.50 10.93
C TYR A 122 8.48 -20.56 12.11
N LYS A 123 9.56 -20.70 12.87
CA LYS A 123 9.96 -19.78 13.93
C LYS A 123 10.13 -18.35 13.41
N LYS A 124 10.81 -18.18 12.28
CA LYS A 124 10.96 -16.89 11.62
C LYS A 124 9.61 -16.33 11.18
N TYR A 125 8.80 -17.16 10.52
CA TYR A 125 7.46 -16.76 10.08
C TYR A 125 6.61 -16.24 11.23
N LEU A 126 6.52 -16.96 12.37
CA LEU A 126 5.76 -16.52 13.53
C LEU A 126 6.29 -15.22 14.14
N THR A 127 7.60 -15.07 14.26
CA THR A 127 8.19 -13.85 14.82
C THR A 127 7.93 -12.63 13.92
N ASP A 128 7.97 -12.79 12.61
CA ASP A 128 7.67 -11.74 11.64
C ASP A 128 6.17 -11.39 11.65
N GLU A 129 5.28 -12.40 11.70
CA GLU A 129 3.83 -12.21 11.80
C GLU A 129 3.44 -11.48 13.09
N PHE A 130 3.96 -11.90 14.24
CA PHE A 130 3.64 -11.27 15.52
C PHE A 130 4.20 -9.85 15.60
N GLY A 131 5.38 -9.61 15.01
CA GLY A 131 5.94 -8.27 14.86
C GLY A 131 5.03 -7.36 14.02
N ALA A 132 4.58 -7.84 12.86
CA ALA A 132 3.69 -7.09 11.98
C ALA A 132 2.33 -6.81 12.64
N ARG A 133 1.76 -7.79 13.36
CA ARG A 133 0.49 -7.61 14.09
C ARG A 133 0.62 -6.58 15.21
N GLY A 134 1.69 -6.65 16.00
CA GLY A 134 1.96 -5.67 17.05
C GLY A 134 2.15 -4.26 16.50
N GLN A 135 2.88 -4.12 15.40
CA GLN A 135 3.03 -2.84 14.71
C GLN A 135 1.68 -2.27 14.24
N LYS A 136 0.82 -3.13 13.69
CA LYS A 136 -0.52 -2.74 13.26
C LYS A 136 -1.35 -2.23 14.43
N GLU A 137 -1.37 -2.94 15.56
CA GLU A 137 -2.10 -2.52 16.76
C GLU A 137 -1.60 -1.18 17.31
N ILE A 138 -0.27 -0.95 17.31
CA ILE A 138 0.30 0.33 17.69
C ILE A 138 -0.21 1.44 16.77
N PHE A 139 -0.24 1.21 15.47
CA PHE A 139 -0.68 2.21 14.49
C PHE A 139 -2.17 2.52 14.58
N GLU A 140 -3.00 1.54 14.89
CA GLU A 140 -4.43 1.72 15.11
C GLU A 140 -4.72 2.63 16.33
N GLY A 141 -3.78 2.74 17.25
CA GLY A 141 -3.86 3.59 18.42
C GLY A 141 -4.97 3.22 19.39
N ILE A 142 -5.39 4.15 20.24
CA ILE A 142 -6.36 3.91 21.32
C ILE A 142 -7.33 5.08 21.47
N ASP A 143 -8.43 4.80 22.19
CA ASP A 143 -9.36 5.81 22.66
C ASP A 143 -8.83 6.46 23.94
N ILE A 144 -8.86 7.79 24.00
CA ILE A 144 -8.35 8.58 25.12
C ILE A 144 -9.44 9.55 25.57
N GLU A 145 -9.72 9.52 26.88
CA GLU A 145 -10.60 10.49 27.51
C GLU A 145 -9.83 11.79 27.77
N LEU A 146 -10.32 12.90 27.23
CA LEU A 146 -9.75 14.24 27.38
C LEU A 146 -10.14 14.89 28.71
N THR A 147 -9.57 16.04 29.00
CA THR A 147 -9.83 16.77 30.27
C THR A 147 -11.27 17.28 30.38
N ASP A 148 -11.95 17.48 29.24
CA ASP A 148 -13.37 17.86 29.20
C ASP A 148 -14.35 16.66 29.31
N GLY A 149 -13.83 15.44 29.50
CA GLY A 149 -14.60 14.20 29.58
C GLY A 149 -14.99 13.61 28.22
N THR A 150 -14.62 14.23 27.11
CA THR A 150 -14.86 13.65 25.79
C THR A 150 -13.85 12.53 25.51
N VAL A 151 -14.30 11.48 24.82
CA VAL A 151 -13.44 10.36 24.39
C VAL A 151 -13.20 10.47 22.89
N ALA A 152 -11.94 10.38 22.47
CA ALA A 152 -11.56 10.43 21.09
C ALA A 152 -10.47 9.40 20.75
N ARG A 153 -10.55 8.84 19.54
CA ARG A 153 -9.55 7.91 19.00
C ARG A 153 -8.34 8.68 18.49
N PHE A 154 -7.15 8.26 18.89
CA PHE A 154 -5.88 8.77 18.39
C PHE A 154 -5.08 7.60 17.81
N THR A 155 -4.65 7.74 16.56
CA THR A 155 -3.73 6.81 15.88
C THR A 155 -2.29 7.11 16.25
N TYR A 156 -1.39 6.14 16.02
CA TYR A 156 0.01 6.27 16.41
C TYR A 156 0.95 5.69 15.34
N ASN A 157 0.65 6.00 14.06
CA ASN A 157 1.56 5.68 12.96
C ASN A 157 2.81 6.59 13.00
N PHE A 158 3.78 6.37 12.12
CA PHE A 158 5.05 7.12 12.15
C PHE A 158 4.87 8.64 12.01
N GLU A 159 3.91 9.08 11.19
CA GLU A 159 3.62 10.50 11.02
C GLU A 159 2.96 11.08 12.26
N ASP A 160 2.01 10.35 12.85
CA ASP A 160 1.36 10.74 14.10
C ASP A 160 2.36 10.87 15.26
N GLN A 161 3.33 9.94 15.35
CA GLN A 161 4.38 9.98 16.36
C GLN A 161 5.21 11.26 16.26
N LEU A 162 5.61 11.65 15.04
CA LEU A 162 6.37 12.90 14.82
C LEU A 162 5.55 14.14 15.12
N ASN A 163 4.28 14.17 14.68
CA ASN A 163 3.38 15.28 14.92
C ASN A 163 3.08 15.45 16.41
N LEU A 164 2.83 14.35 17.12
CA LEU A 164 2.58 14.36 18.56
C LEU A 164 3.82 14.78 19.36
N LEU A 165 5.01 14.31 18.96
CA LEU A 165 6.27 14.73 19.58
C LEU A 165 6.50 16.23 19.38
N SER A 166 6.20 16.78 18.22
CA SER A 166 6.27 18.21 17.93
C SER A 166 5.30 19.01 18.83
N ALA A 167 4.05 18.53 18.96
CA ALA A 167 3.06 19.14 19.84
C ALA A 167 3.51 19.09 21.32
N LEU A 168 4.02 17.94 21.78
CA LEU A 168 4.57 17.80 23.14
C LEU A 168 5.76 18.73 23.39
N TYR A 169 6.66 18.88 22.40
CA TYR A 169 7.77 19.82 22.51
C TYR A 169 7.28 21.26 22.69
N THR A 170 6.19 21.64 21.99
CA THR A 170 5.54 22.95 22.19
C THR A 170 5.01 23.10 23.61
N VAL A 171 4.38 22.05 24.18
CA VAL A 171 3.93 22.06 25.59
C VAL A 171 5.12 22.31 26.56
N MET A 172 6.24 21.63 26.31
CA MET A 172 7.44 21.78 27.16
C MET A 172 8.04 23.18 27.10
N LEU A 173 7.99 23.87 25.97
CA LEU A 173 8.48 25.24 25.82
C LEU A 173 7.55 26.27 26.49
N VAL A 174 6.24 26.09 26.36
CA VAL A 174 5.25 27.03 26.90
C VAL A 174 5.11 26.90 28.42
N GLN A 175 5.26 25.68 28.95
CA GLN A 175 5.13 25.36 30.38
C GLN A 175 3.78 25.77 31.00
N ASP A 176 2.74 25.89 30.19
CA ASP A 176 1.36 26.21 30.61
C ASP A 176 0.40 25.15 30.03
N LEU A 177 -0.16 24.34 30.93
CA LEU A 177 -1.07 23.24 30.58
C LEU A 177 -2.43 23.73 30.08
N THR A 178 -2.75 25.00 30.23
CA THR A 178 -3.99 25.62 29.71
C THR A 178 -3.85 26.16 28.30
N THR A 179 -2.63 26.23 27.77
CA THR A 179 -2.39 26.67 26.38
C THR A 179 -3.06 25.74 25.38
N LEU A 180 -3.64 26.35 24.33
CA LEU A 180 -4.29 25.63 23.25
C LEU A 180 -3.28 25.28 22.14
N ILE A 181 -3.18 23.99 21.79
CA ILE A 181 -2.25 23.48 20.80
C ILE A 181 -3.04 22.77 19.69
N PRO A 182 -2.77 23.08 18.42
CA PRO A 182 -3.44 22.41 17.30
C PRO A 182 -2.98 20.96 17.18
N TYR A 183 -3.94 20.05 17.16
CA TYR A 183 -3.74 18.62 16.91
C TYR A 183 -5.00 17.98 16.31
N HIS A 184 -4.95 16.73 15.89
CA HIS A 184 -6.09 16.02 15.33
C HIS A 184 -6.28 14.64 15.99
N SER A 185 -7.53 14.24 16.12
CA SER A 185 -7.89 12.84 16.39
C SER A 185 -8.18 12.11 15.09
N HIS A 186 -8.23 10.80 15.14
CA HIS A 186 -8.44 9.92 13.98
C HIS A 186 -9.64 10.36 13.14
N HIS A 187 -9.43 10.54 11.82
CA HIS A 187 -10.42 10.99 10.83
C HIS A 187 -11.07 12.37 11.08
N ASN A 188 -10.58 13.15 12.05
CA ASN A 188 -11.10 14.48 12.30
C ASN A 188 -10.12 15.57 11.83
N PRO A 189 -10.65 16.75 11.45
CA PRO A 189 -9.80 17.88 11.16
C PRO A 189 -9.02 18.33 12.41
N CYS A 190 -7.93 19.04 12.17
CA CYS A 190 -7.15 19.67 13.24
C CYS A 190 -8.02 20.62 14.07
N LYS A 191 -7.99 20.49 15.38
CA LYS A 191 -8.62 21.40 16.34
C LYS A 191 -7.66 21.77 17.47
N LEU A 192 -8.05 22.72 18.30
CA LEU A 192 -7.26 23.15 19.45
C LEU A 192 -7.53 22.23 20.65
N TYR A 193 -6.49 21.65 21.21
CA TYR A 193 -6.49 20.86 22.43
C TYR A 193 -5.75 21.59 23.53
N LEU A 194 -6.13 21.38 24.78
CA LEU A 194 -5.33 21.85 25.91
C LEU A 194 -3.96 21.17 25.92
N ALA A 195 -2.93 21.86 26.32
CA ALA A 195 -1.59 21.28 26.51
C ALA A 195 -1.62 20.06 27.46
N ALA A 196 -2.48 20.08 28.49
CA ALA A 196 -2.77 18.93 29.35
C ALA A 196 -3.27 17.72 28.57
N ASP A 197 -4.15 17.90 27.57
CA ASP A 197 -4.66 16.84 26.72
C ASP A 197 -3.56 16.27 25.80
N ILE A 198 -2.68 17.12 25.26
CA ILE A 198 -1.54 16.67 24.45
C ILE A 198 -0.62 15.75 25.27
N VAL A 199 -0.35 16.10 26.52
CA VAL A 199 0.43 15.23 27.44
C VAL A 199 -0.31 13.91 27.67
N LYS A 200 -1.62 13.94 27.93
CA LYS A 200 -2.44 12.76 28.18
C LYS A 200 -2.47 11.83 26.96
N ILE A 201 -2.65 12.40 25.75
CA ILE A 201 -2.61 11.68 24.47
C ILE A 201 -1.24 11.00 24.28
N TYR A 202 -0.15 11.74 24.48
CA TYR A 202 1.20 11.19 24.37
C TYR A 202 1.43 10.04 25.34
N MET A 203 1.11 10.24 26.62
CA MET A 203 1.32 9.22 27.66
C MET A 203 0.50 7.95 27.38
N GLY A 204 -0.75 8.10 26.94
CA GLY A 204 -1.62 6.98 26.60
C GLY A 204 -1.10 6.17 25.41
N LEU A 205 -0.79 6.84 24.30
CA LEU A 205 -0.30 6.18 23.09
C LEU A 205 1.09 5.55 23.28
N GLN A 206 2.00 6.25 23.96
CA GLN A 206 3.33 5.74 24.28
C GLN A 206 3.25 4.53 25.23
N GLY A 207 2.40 4.61 26.26
CA GLY A 207 2.18 3.50 27.18
C GLY A 207 1.63 2.26 26.48
N ASN A 208 0.63 2.43 25.62
CA ASN A 208 0.08 1.35 24.79
C ASN A 208 1.15 0.74 23.86
N SER A 209 1.95 1.57 23.19
CA SER A 209 3.03 1.11 22.32
C SER A 209 4.06 0.28 23.09
N ILE A 210 4.48 0.71 24.28
CA ILE A 210 5.42 -0.02 25.13
C ILE A 210 4.83 -1.37 25.55
N GLN A 211 3.56 -1.42 25.97
CA GLN A 211 2.90 -2.67 26.36
C GLN A 211 2.86 -3.68 25.22
N ILE A 212 2.46 -3.24 24.02
CA ILE A 212 2.39 -4.10 22.83
C ILE A 212 3.79 -4.59 22.44
N GLN A 213 4.80 -3.70 22.38
CA GLN A 213 6.18 -4.07 22.05
C GLN A 213 6.76 -5.06 23.06
N THR A 214 6.52 -4.83 24.35
CA THR A 214 6.97 -5.73 25.43
C THR A 214 6.36 -7.10 25.24
N ARG A 215 5.03 -7.19 25.02
CA ARG A 215 4.33 -8.45 24.80
C ARG A 215 4.86 -9.20 23.58
N VAL A 216 5.03 -8.51 22.43
CA VAL A 216 5.57 -9.10 21.21
C VAL A 216 7.00 -9.62 21.44
N ASN A 217 7.84 -8.88 22.17
CA ASN A 217 9.18 -9.31 22.50
C ASN A 217 9.18 -10.58 23.36
N MET A 218 8.29 -10.68 24.35
CA MET A 218 8.14 -11.87 25.18
C MET A 218 7.68 -13.09 24.36
N LEU A 219 6.67 -12.92 23.49
CA LEU A 219 6.21 -13.97 22.56
C LEU A 219 7.35 -14.44 21.66
N ASN A 220 8.09 -13.50 21.08
CA ASN A 220 9.23 -13.82 20.22
C ASN A 220 10.35 -14.54 20.97
N ASN A 221 10.62 -14.19 22.24
CA ASN A 221 11.59 -14.89 23.06
C ASN A 221 11.12 -16.30 23.38
N TRP A 222 9.84 -16.49 23.68
CA TRP A 222 9.26 -17.81 23.87
C TRP A 222 9.40 -18.67 22.61
N ILE A 223 8.97 -18.19 21.44
CA ILE A 223 9.09 -18.90 20.17
C ILE A 223 10.57 -19.26 19.88
N ARG A 224 11.50 -18.34 20.09
CA ARG A 224 12.93 -18.57 19.85
C ARG A 224 13.51 -19.65 20.75
N SER A 225 12.97 -19.87 21.95
CA SER A 225 13.43 -20.90 22.88
C SER A 225 13.00 -22.32 22.50
N LEU A 226 11.98 -22.45 21.65
CA LEU A 226 11.46 -23.73 21.21
C LEU A 226 12.28 -24.28 20.04
N ASN A 227 12.44 -25.61 20.00
CA ASN A 227 13.14 -26.32 18.92
C ASN A 227 12.22 -27.23 18.12
N ASN A 228 10.97 -27.39 18.58
CA ASN A 228 9.99 -28.26 17.98
C ASN A 228 8.88 -27.43 17.33
N LYS A 229 8.60 -27.71 16.05
CA LYS A 229 7.56 -27.00 15.28
C LYS A 229 6.16 -27.26 15.85
N GLU A 230 5.89 -28.48 16.31
CA GLU A 230 4.61 -28.86 16.88
C GLU A 230 4.24 -28.01 18.10
N GLU A 231 5.22 -27.67 18.94
CA GLU A 231 5.02 -26.79 20.09
C GLU A 231 4.73 -25.35 19.65
N MET A 232 5.33 -24.89 18.55
CA MET A 232 5.12 -23.54 18.01
C MET A 232 3.75 -23.39 17.33
N LEU A 233 3.16 -24.49 16.78
CA LEU A 233 1.83 -24.45 16.15
C LEU A 233 0.70 -24.06 17.13
N GLU A 234 0.89 -24.34 18.41
CA GLU A 234 -0.07 -24.00 19.46
C GLU A 234 0.03 -22.52 19.91
N ILE A 235 1.11 -21.81 19.54
CA ILE A 235 1.33 -20.42 19.97
C ILE A 235 0.60 -19.48 19.03
N LYS A 236 -0.31 -18.68 19.60
CA LYS A 236 -1.03 -17.61 18.91
C LYS A 236 -0.59 -16.26 19.46
N TYR A 237 -0.81 -15.23 18.70
CA TYR A 237 -0.53 -13.87 19.14
C TYR A 237 -1.20 -13.53 20.49
N ASP A 238 -2.41 -14.06 20.75
CA ASP A 238 -3.18 -13.83 21.96
C ASP A 238 -2.91 -14.89 23.07
N SER A 239 -1.95 -15.81 22.86
CA SER A 239 -1.62 -16.83 23.87
C SER A 239 -1.14 -16.20 25.17
N GLU A 240 -1.52 -16.83 26.30
CA GLU A 240 -0.95 -16.49 27.60
C GLU A 240 0.53 -16.86 27.63
N LEU A 241 1.35 -15.92 28.09
CA LEU A 241 2.78 -16.15 28.21
C LEU A 241 3.05 -17.11 29.37
N PRO A 242 3.94 -18.09 29.21
CA PRO A 242 4.42 -18.89 30.34
C PRO A 242 5.00 -18.02 31.44
N GLN A 243 4.83 -18.41 32.69
CA GLN A 243 5.24 -17.62 33.86
C GLN A 243 6.73 -17.21 33.81
N SER A 244 7.60 -18.07 33.30
CA SER A 244 9.03 -17.78 33.13
C SER A 244 9.36 -16.59 32.22
N TYR A 245 8.41 -16.19 31.34
CA TYR A 245 8.56 -15.04 30.45
C TYR A 245 7.85 -13.81 31.01
N GLN A 246 6.87 -13.97 31.91
CA GLN A 246 6.19 -12.85 32.58
C GLN A 246 7.08 -12.19 33.66
N GLU A 247 7.96 -12.96 34.29
CA GLU A 247 8.83 -12.49 35.41
C GLU A 247 10.08 -11.73 34.94
N GLN A 248 10.33 -11.63 33.62
CA GLN A 248 11.52 -10.97 33.06
C GLN A 248 11.35 -9.45 32.87
N TYR A 249 10.16 -8.92 33.12
CA TYR A 249 9.80 -7.51 32.97
C TYR A 249 8.90 -7.08 34.13
#